data_aa0d6d8b5306477b5ae57f2a1cf6db7c
#
_entry.id   aa0d6d8b5306477b5ae57f2a1cf6db7c
#
_cell.length_a   1.000
_cell.length_b   1.000
_cell.length_c   1.000
_cell.angle_alpha   90.00
_cell.angle_beta   90.00
_cell.angle_gamma   90.00
#
_symmetry.space_group_name_H-M   'P 1'
#
loop_
_entity.id
_entity.type
_entity.pdbx_description
1 polymer ?
#
loop_
_entity_poly.entity_id
_entity_poly.type
_entity_poly.pdbx_seq_one_letter_code
_entity_poly.pdbx_strand_id
1 'polypeptide(L)'
;MDNILVLGAGALQVPLIETVQSRGYNPVVVSLHDDEPGMQIVKDKVIGDFCDEKATLEWAKQYNVKAVVTDQTDLPVRTIAYINDALGFPSIGYETACIFTDKFLMREKCKEIGVKTINYALINSLEEAIRFFTTLERPAILKPINNQGSKGVYKVETLEELCEKYAETVRYSRGEAILIEEFITGDELVIEAFVLNGCVKNLICGDTHYFNVSDAFAARERVFPSRKHPEIVNKTLELNRRIVKGFGLNRGVTHGEYIIDGDEVFLIEIAARGGGVYISSDIIPLMTGFKTTDFIVDIATKDKVEVPQIHNIGKTACYIAFFLPQGQICAVKGVDDVLNLPYVLTISPTLSFC
;
A
#
# COMPACT_ATOMS: atom_id res chain seq x y z
N MET A 1 -26.85 -10.68 12.48
CA MET A 1 -25.45 -10.26 12.39
C MET A 1 -25.35 -9.39 11.14
N ASP A 2 -24.83 -8.18 11.26
CA ASP A 2 -24.69 -7.29 10.10
C ASP A 2 -23.53 -7.74 9.23
N ASN A 3 -23.68 -7.59 7.91
CA ASN A 3 -22.67 -7.99 6.94
C ASN A 3 -21.69 -6.84 6.66
N ILE A 4 -20.40 -7.19 6.54
CA ILE A 4 -19.34 -6.29 6.05
C ILE A 4 -18.72 -6.93 4.82
N LEU A 5 -18.63 -6.19 3.72
CA LEU A 5 -17.93 -6.62 2.52
C LEU A 5 -16.43 -6.41 2.69
N VAL A 6 -15.66 -7.48 2.55
CA VAL A 6 -14.19 -7.43 2.61
C VAL A 6 -13.64 -7.68 1.22
N LEU A 7 -12.89 -6.74 0.67
CA LEU A 7 -12.33 -6.83 -0.67
C LEU A 7 -10.88 -7.32 -0.61
N GLY A 8 -10.66 -8.52 -1.13
CA GLY A 8 -9.41 -9.26 -1.07
C GLY A 8 -9.43 -10.38 -0.01
N ALA A 9 -8.78 -11.49 -0.31
CA ALA A 9 -8.77 -12.70 0.50
C ALA A 9 -7.40 -13.36 0.67
N GLY A 10 -6.33 -12.70 0.22
CA GLY A 10 -4.97 -13.19 0.40
C GLY A 10 -4.57 -13.27 1.88
N ALA A 11 -3.43 -13.87 2.18
CA ALA A 11 -2.95 -14.05 3.55
C ALA A 11 -2.88 -12.73 4.35
N LEU A 12 -2.60 -11.61 3.67
CA LEU A 12 -2.50 -10.29 4.29
C LEU A 12 -3.87 -9.70 4.69
N GLN A 13 -4.97 -10.18 4.10
CA GLN A 13 -6.33 -9.76 4.46
C GLN A 13 -6.95 -10.61 5.58
N VAL A 14 -6.38 -11.78 5.88
CA VAL A 14 -6.87 -12.67 6.95
C VAL A 14 -7.04 -11.94 8.29
N PRO A 15 -6.05 -11.14 8.78
CA PRO A 15 -6.21 -10.43 10.06
C PRO A 15 -7.41 -9.47 10.09
N LEU A 16 -7.72 -8.81 8.97
CA LEU A 16 -8.90 -7.94 8.88
C LEU A 16 -10.20 -8.76 8.89
N ILE A 17 -10.25 -9.88 8.17
CA ILE A 17 -11.41 -10.79 8.15
C ILE A 17 -11.70 -11.32 9.55
N GLU A 18 -10.68 -11.79 10.27
CA GLU A 18 -10.79 -12.26 11.65
C GLU A 18 -11.24 -11.14 12.60
N THR A 19 -10.76 -9.91 12.37
CA THR A 19 -11.22 -8.74 13.14
C THR A 19 -12.70 -8.49 12.92
N VAL A 20 -13.18 -8.52 11.67
CA VAL A 20 -14.61 -8.38 11.34
C VAL A 20 -15.44 -9.43 12.09
N GLN A 21 -15.02 -10.69 12.09
CA GLN A 21 -15.68 -11.78 12.81
C GLN A 21 -15.67 -11.57 14.33
N SER A 22 -14.52 -11.26 14.90
CA SER A 22 -14.37 -11.05 16.34
C SER A 22 -15.16 -9.85 16.89
N ARG A 23 -15.44 -8.87 16.02
CA ARG A 23 -16.28 -7.71 16.31
C ARG A 23 -17.78 -7.99 16.19
N GLY A 24 -18.16 -9.23 15.87
CA GLY A 24 -19.57 -9.66 15.79
C GLY A 24 -20.26 -9.33 14.48
N TYR A 25 -19.49 -9.07 13.40
CA TYR A 25 -20.01 -8.91 12.06
C TYR A 25 -19.83 -10.19 11.24
N ASN A 26 -20.59 -10.34 10.17
CA ASN A 26 -20.43 -11.41 9.21
C ASN A 26 -19.62 -10.89 8.01
N PRO A 27 -18.39 -11.37 7.78
CA PRO A 27 -17.62 -10.99 6.60
C PRO A 27 -18.19 -11.69 5.35
N VAL A 28 -18.51 -10.89 4.33
CA VAL A 28 -18.73 -11.35 2.96
C VAL A 28 -17.45 -11.04 2.19
N VAL A 29 -16.71 -12.05 1.79
CA VAL A 29 -15.38 -11.87 1.20
C VAL A 29 -15.42 -12.00 -0.31
N VAL A 30 -14.81 -11.03 -1.02
CA VAL A 30 -14.72 -11.01 -2.48
C VAL A 30 -13.29 -11.26 -2.91
N SER A 31 -13.09 -12.26 -3.78
CA SER A 31 -11.82 -12.54 -4.43
C SER A 31 -11.99 -13.17 -5.79
N LEU A 32 -10.94 -13.11 -6.62
CA LEU A 32 -10.90 -13.81 -7.92
C LEU A 32 -10.77 -15.33 -7.79
N HIS A 33 -10.25 -15.82 -6.65
CA HIS A 33 -9.91 -17.21 -6.44
C HIS A 33 -10.52 -17.75 -5.14
N ASP A 34 -11.15 -18.93 -5.19
CA ASP A 34 -11.77 -19.56 -4.00
C ASP A 34 -10.75 -20.21 -3.06
N ASP A 35 -9.56 -20.51 -3.53
CA ASP A 35 -8.49 -21.17 -2.79
C ASP A 35 -7.63 -20.21 -1.93
N GLU A 36 -7.90 -18.89 -1.98
CA GLU A 36 -7.20 -17.93 -1.14
C GLU A 36 -7.49 -18.11 0.36
N PRO A 37 -6.51 -17.85 1.25
CA PRO A 37 -6.64 -18.10 2.68
C PRO A 37 -7.87 -17.48 3.32
N GLY A 38 -8.18 -16.22 3.00
CA GLY A 38 -9.35 -15.52 3.52
C GLY A 38 -10.68 -16.13 3.10
N MET A 39 -10.74 -16.78 1.93
CA MET A 39 -11.93 -17.49 1.47
C MET A 39 -12.18 -18.77 2.28
N GLN A 40 -11.14 -19.37 2.87
CA GLN A 40 -11.26 -20.63 3.60
C GLN A 40 -11.83 -20.47 5.02
N ILE A 41 -11.82 -19.25 5.55
CA ILE A 41 -12.23 -18.96 6.95
C ILE A 41 -13.59 -18.28 7.05
N VAL A 42 -14.30 -18.10 5.92
CA VAL A 42 -15.61 -17.43 5.87
C VAL A 42 -16.69 -18.30 5.25
N LYS A 43 -17.94 -18.00 5.61
CA LYS A 43 -19.12 -18.69 5.08
C LYS A 43 -19.59 -18.04 3.77
N ASP A 44 -19.67 -16.72 3.77
CA ASP A 44 -20.24 -15.98 2.65
C ASP A 44 -19.12 -15.46 1.74
N LYS A 45 -19.10 -15.95 0.50
CA LYS A 45 -18.04 -15.74 -0.48
C LYS A 45 -18.63 -15.21 -1.78
N VAL A 46 -17.87 -14.35 -2.45
CA VAL A 46 -18.14 -13.92 -3.82
C VAL A 46 -16.88 -14.13 -4.64
N ILE A 47 -16.98 -14.90 -5.71
CA ILE A 47 -15.89 -15.06 -6.67
C ILE A 47 -16.11 -14.05 -7.79
N GLY A 48 -15.22 -13.06 -7.87
CA GLY A 48 -15.31 -11.99 -8.84
C GLY A 48 -14.21 -10.94 -8.68
N ASP A 49 -14.12 -10.06 -9.68
CA ASP A 49 -13.15 -8.96 -9.65
C ASP A 49 -13.69 -7.81 -8.81
N PHE A 50 -13.11 -7.63 -7.63
CA PHE A 50 -13.46 -6.53 -6.75
C PHE A 50 -13.03 -5.14 -7.29
N CYS A 51 -12.27 -5.07 -8.38
CA CYS A 51 -11.96 -3.83 -9.07
C CYS A 51 -13.10 -3.40 -10.03
N ASP A 52 -14.05 -4.29 -10.34
CA ASP A 52 -15.28 -3.91 -11.02
C ASP A 52 -16.22 -3.23 -10.02
N GLU A 53 -16.19 -1.90 -10.01
CA GLU A 53 -16.95 -1.05 -9.09
C GLU A 53 -18.46 -1.32 -9.15
N LYS A 54 -18.99 -1.54 -10.37
CA LYS A 54 -20.43 -1.76 -10.58
C LYS A 54 -20.86 -3.14 -10.09
N ALA A 55 -20.13 -4.19 -10.45
CA ALA A 55 -20.42 -5.54 -9.99
C ALA A 55 -20.32 -5.62 -8.46
N THR A 56 -19.28 -4.99 -7.88
CA THR A 56 -19.05 -5.00 -6.43
C THR A 56 -20.13 -4.21 -5.68
N LEU A 57 -20.64 -3.12 -6.24
CA LEU A 57 -21.79 -2.40 -5.69
C LEU A 57 -23.06 -3.28 -5.66
N GLU A 58 -23.31 -4.05 -6.71
CA GLU A 58 -24.47 -4.96 -6.72
C GLU A 58 -24.32 -6.09 -5.68
N TRP A 59 -23.12 -6.62 -5.47
CA TRP A 59 -22.87 -7.57 -4.37
C TRP A 59 -23.09 -6.92 -3.00
N ALA A 60 -22.61 -5.68 -2.80
CA ALA A 60 -22.84 -4.95 -1.56
C ALA A 60 -24.33 -4.80 -1.25
N LYS A 61 -25.16 -4.49 -2.27
CA LYS A 61 -26.62 -4.41 -2.14
C LYS A 61 -27.26 -5.77 -1.88
N GLN A 62 -26.87 -6.81 -2.65
CA GLN A 62 -27.39 -8.18 -2.52
C GLN A 62 -27.19 -8.73 -1.11
N TYR A 63 -26.04 -8.50 -0.52
CA TYR A 63 -25.73 -8.94 0.85
C TYR A 63 -26.18 -7.96 1.92
N ASN A 64 -26.81 -6.84 1.54
CA ASN A 64 -27.25 -5.77 2.47
C ASN A 64 -26.16 -5.39 3.48
N VAL A 65 -24.96 -5.11 2.97
CA VAL A 65 -23.80 -4.81 3.82
C VAL A 65 -23.94 -3.46 4.53
N LYS A 66 -23.26 -3.28 5.64
CA LYS A 66 -23.22 -2.03 6.43
C LYS A 66 -21.91 -1.26 6.24
N ALA A 67 -20.89 -1.89 5.67
CA ALA A 67 -19.61 -1.28 5.38
C ALA A 67 -18.86 -2.09 4.33
N VAL A 68 -17.88 -1.45 3.69
CA VAL A 68 -16.94 -2.11 2.77
C VAL A 68 -15.53 -1.77 3.23
N VAL A 69 -14.66 -2.77 3.38
CA VAL A 69 -13.31 -2.60 3.92
C VAL A 69 -12.26 -3.39 3.14
N THR A 70 -11.02 -2.93 3.24
CA THR A 70 -9.81 -3.66 2.84
C THR A 70 -8.65 -3.24 3.73
N ASP A 71 -7.56 -3.98 3.70
CA ASP A 71 -6.27 -3.60 4.26
C ASP A 71 -5.13 -4.24 3.47
N GLN A 72 -3.94 -3.63 3.52
CA GLN A 72 -2.70 -4.14 2.95
C GLN A 72 -2.72 -4.38 1.42
N THR A 73 -3.67 -3.77 0.69
CA THR A 73 -3.74 -3.80 -0.79
C THR A 73 -4.35 -2.51 -1.33
N ASP A 74 -3.85 -2.00 -2.44
CA ASP A 74 -4.28 -0.73 -3.05
C ASP A 74 -5.44 -0.89 -4.02
N LEU A 75 -5.53 -2.05 -4.67
CA LEU A 75 -6.44 -2.30 -5.78
C LEU A 75 -7.91 -1.97 -5.47
N PRO A 76 -8.48 -2.34 -4.30
CA PRO A 76 -9.88 -2.10 -4.03
C PRO A 76 -10.19 -0.71 -3.43
N VAL A 77 -9.19 0.15 -3.22
CA VAL A 77 -9.40 1.45 -2.53
C VAL A 77 -10.40 2.34 -3.27
N ARG A 78 -10.33 2.41 -4.61
CA ARG A 78 -11.32 3.16 -5.42
C ARG A 78 -12.70 2.54 -5.33
N THR A 79 -12.78 1.22 -5.46
CA THR A 79 -14.04 0.48 -5.39
C THR A 79 -14.73 0.68 -4.05
N ILE A 80 -13.98 0.67 -2.95
CA ILE A 80 -14.54 0.96 -1.62
C ILE A 80 -15.13 2.37 -1.57
N ALA A 81 -14.39 3.37 -2.04
CA ALA A 81 -14.88 4.73 -2.05
C ALA A 81 -16.13 4.89 -2.93
N TYR A 82 -16.13 4.29 -4.12
CA TYR A 82 -17.28 4.27 -5.03
C TYR A 82 -18.53 3.69 -4.38
N ILE A 83 -18.41 2.54 -3.72
CA ILE A 83 -19.54 1.88 -3.06
C ILE A 83 -20.01 2.66 -1.85
N ASN A 84 -19.08 3.15 -1.03
CA ASN A 84 -19.42 3.92 0.17
C ASN A 84 -20.13 5.22 -0.18
N ASP A 85 -19.69 5.94 -1.23
CA ASP A 85 -20.36 7.14 -1.72
C ASP A 85 -21.77 6.82 -2.27
N ALA A 86 -21.91 5.71 -3.03
CA ALA A 86 -23.19 5.29 -3.59
C ALA A 86 -24.22 4.84 -2.55
N LEU A 87 -23.77 4.24 -1.44
CA LEU A 87 -24.64 3.71 -0.37
C LEU A 87 -24.78 4.67 0.83
N GLY A 88 -24.07 5.80 0.82
CA GLY A 88 -24.09 6.78 1.92
C GLY A 88 -23.37 6.28 3.17
N PHE A 89 -22.37 5.40 3.02
CA PHE A 89 -21.53 4.94 4.12
C PHE A 89 -20.39 5.93 4.40
N PRO A 90 -19.75 5.85 5.58
CA PRO A 90 -18.55 6.62 5.85
C PRO A 90 -17.49 6.36 4.77
N SER A 91 -17.04 7.42 4.09
CA SER A 91 -16.15 7.32 2.92
C SER A 91 -14.99 8.30 3.01
N ILE A 92 -13.91 7.98 2.30
CA ILE A 92 -12.81 8.92 2.03
C ILE A 92 -13.13 9.81 0.83
N GLY A 93 -14.17 9.48 0.05
CA GLY A 93 -14.55 10.12 -1.20
C GLY A 93 -13.79 9.56 -2.41
N TYR A 94 -14.51 9.36 -3.53
CA TYR A 94 -13.94 8.73 -4.73
C TYR A 94 -12.78 9.53 -5.32
N GLU A 95 -12.87 10.87 -5.36
CA GLU A 95 -11.78 11.73 -5.83
C GLU A 95 -10.50 11.57 -4.99
N THR A 96 -10.64 11.52 -3.66
CA THR A 96 -9.52 11.26 -2.76
C THR A 96 -8.92 9.87 -3.02
N ALA A 97 -9.76 8.85 -3.18
CA ALA A 97 -9.29 7.50 -3.51
C ALA A 97 -8.50 7.45 -4.82
N CYS A 98 -8.92 8.20 -5.84
CA CYS A 98 -8.19 8.34 -7.09
C CYS A 98 -6.80 8.94 -6.88
N ILE A 99 -6.66 9.98 -6.06
CA ILE A 99 -5.36 10.60 -5.76
C ILE A 99 -4.40 9.59 -5.10
N PHE A 100 -4.90 8.77 -4.17
CA PHE A 100 -4.09 7.77 -3.45
C PHE A 100 -3.80 6.49 -4.25
N THR A 101 -4.36 6.33 -5.44
CA THR A 101 -4.18 5.13 -6.28
C THR A 101 -3.63 5.41 -7.67
N ASP A 102 -3.35 6.66 -7.99
CA ASP A 102 -2.80 7.10 -9.27
C ASP A 102 -1.55 7.97 -9.03
N LYS A 103 -0.41 7.44 -9.45
CA LYS A 103 0.89 8.10 -9.23
C LYS A 103 1.01 9.45 -9.92
N PHE A 104 0.37 9.63 -11.07
CA PHE A 104 0.36 10.93 -11.74
C PHE A 104 -0.49 11.95 -10.98
N LEU A 105 -1.69 11.56 -10.55
CA LEU A 105 -2.53 12.43 -9.72
C LEU A 105 -1.86 12.78 -8.39
N MET A 106 -1.10 11.85 -7.78
CA MET A 106 -0.29 12.14 -6.59
C MET A 106 0.72 13.28 -6.85
N ARG A 107 1.41 13.24 -8.00
CA ARG A 107 2.39 14.28 -8.36
C ARG A 107 1.73 15.63 -8.62
N GLU A 108 0.63 15.64 -9.37
CA GLU A 108 -0.14 16.87 -9.64
C GLU A 108 -0.67 17.48 -8.33
N LYS A 109 -1.22 16.64 -7.44
CA LYS A 109 -1.72 17.10 -6.14
C LYS A 109 -0.60 17.62 -5.24
N CYS A 110 0.59 17.00 -5.25
CA CYS A 110 1.76 17.54 -4.55
C CYS A 110 2.12 18.94 -5.04
N LYS A 111 2.14 19.16 -6.36
CA LYS A 111 2.37 20.53 -6.93
C LYS A 111 1.32 21.53 -6.47
N GLU A 112 0.04 21.15 -6.54
CA GLU A 112 -1.08 22.00 -6.14
C GLU A 112 -0.94 22.48 -4.69
N ILE A 113 -0.53 21.60 -3.78
CA ILE A 113 -0.32 21.92 -2.36
C ILE A 113 1.06 22.49 -2.04
N GLY A 114 1.86 22.77 -3.08
CA GLY A 114 3.20 23.34 -2.98
C GLY A 114 4.24 22.40 -2.36
N VAL A 115 4.06 21.08 -2.44
CA VAL A 115 5.06 20.07 -2.08
C VAL A 115 5.98 19.83 -3.27
N LYS A 116 7.30 19.90 -3.02
CA LYS A 116 8.32 19.60 -4.02
C LYS A 116 8.21 18.15 -4.48
N THR A 117 8.21 17.94 -5.79
CA THR A 117 8.13 16.62 -6.41
C THR A 117 9.42 16.27 -7.13
N ILE A 118 9.63 14.98 -7.37
CA ILE A 118 10.59 14.49 -8.36
C ILE A 118 10.17 15.01 -9.74
N ASN A 119 11.11 15.26 -10.66
CA ASN A 119 10.79 15.60 -12.05
C ASN A 119 10.05 14.44 -12.70
N TYR A 120 8.93 14.71 -13.36
CA TYR A 120 8.09 13.66 -13.96
C TYR A 120 7.32 14.15 -15.18
N ALA A 121 6.91 13.20 -16.01
CA ALA A 121 5.96 13.42 -17.09
C ALA A 121 5.03 12.22 -17.25
N LEU A 122 3.75 12.51 -17.59
CA LEU A 122 2.84 11.51 -18.13
C LEU A 122 3.11 11.38 -19.61
N ILE A 123 3.33 10.17 -20.10
CA ILE A 123 3.71 9.90 -21.48
C ILE A 123 2.76 8.90 -22.14
N ASN A 124 2.40 9.18 -23.39
CA ASN A 124 1.52 8.36 -24.23
C ASN A 124 2.26 7.73 -25.41
N SER A 125 3.52 8.13 -25.62
CA SER A 125 4.34 7.63 -26.73
C SER A 125 5.81 7.53 -26.35
N LEU A 126 6.54 6.68 -27.06
CA LEU A 126 8.00 6.57 -26.89
C LEU A 126 8.71 7.90 -27.22
N GLU A 127 8.21 8.66 -28.17
CA GLU A 127 8.78 9.96 -28.53
C GLU A 127 8.67 10.98 -27.38
N GLU A 128 7.55 10.96 -26.65
CA GLU A 128 7.39 11.78 -25.44
C GLU A 128 8.34 11.33 -24.34
N ALA A 129 8.53 10.02 -24.16
CA ALA A 129 9.48 9.46 -23.21
C ALA A 129 10.91 9.90 -23.52
N ILE A 130 11.33 9.82 -24.79
CA ILE A 130 12.66 10.25 -25.25
C ILE A 130 12.86 11.75 -25.00
N ARG A 131 11.88 12.58 -25.36
CA ARG A 131 11.95 14.03 -25.13
C ARG A 131 12.15 14.35 -23.65
N PHE A 132 11.38 13.73 -22.77
CA PHE A 132 11.52 13.96 -21.35
C PHE A 132 12.87 13.44 -20.81
N PHE A 133 13.24 12.21 -21.17
CA PHE A 133 14.49 11.58 -20.73
C PHE A 133 15.72 12.43 -21.07
N THR A 134 15.75 13.03 -22.27
CA THR A 134 16.86 13.90 -22.70
C THR A 134 16.98 15.21 -21.91
N THR A 135 15.98 15.58 -21.11
CA THR A 135 16.06 16.73 -20.21
C THR A 135 16.62 16.42 -18.84
N LEU A 136 16.79 15.14 -18.51
CA LEU A 136 17.25 14.68 -17.20
C LEU A 136 18.77 14.61 -17.15
N GLU A 137 19.32 14.94 -15.98
CA GLU A 137 20.74 14.76 -15.65
C GLU A 137 21.01 13.41 -14.93
N ARG A 138 19.97 12.71 -14.54
CA ARG A 138 19.98 11.43 -13.82
C ARG A 138 19.23 10.37 -14.62
N PRO A 139 19.42 9.07 -14.30
CA PRO A 139 18.59 8.01 -14.85
C PRO A 139 17.10 8.30 -14.67
N ALA A 140 16.26 7.63 -15.45
CA ALA A 140 14.83 7.71 -15.28
C ALA A 140 14.25 6.40 -14.72
N ILE A 141 13.01 6.46 -14.24
CA ILE A 141 12.20 5.32 -13.89
C ILE A 141 10.89 5.38 -14.69
N LEU A 142 10.59 4.27 -15.38
CA LEU A 142 9.31 4.06 -16.05
C LEU A 142 8.38 3.26 -15.15
N LYS A 143 7.12 3.65 -15.06
CA LYS A 143 6.14 2.90 -14.26
C LYS A 143 4.69 3.10 -14.75
N PRO A 144 3.83 2.07 -14.65
CA PRO A 144 2.40 2.25 -14.81
C PRO A 144 1.86 3.19 -13.71
N ILE A 145 0.83 3.96 -14.03
CA ILE A 145 0.26 4.93 -13.09
C ILE A 145 -0.52 4.28 -11.94
N ASN A 146 -1.09 3.09 -12.14
CA ASN A 146 -2.07 2.46 -11.26
C ASN A 146 -1.73 1.01 -10.85
N ASN A 147 -0.47 0.57 -10.98
CA ASN A 147 -0.03 -0.76 -10.55
C ASN A 147 0.60 -0.73 -9.15
N GLN A 148 0.56 -1.90 -8.48
CA GLN A 148 1.19 -2.14 -7.18
C GLN A 148 2.29 -3.22 -7.28
N GLY A 149 3.17 -3.29 -6.26
CA GLY A 149 4.20 -4.33 -6.15
C GLY A 149 5.28 -4.24 -7.22
N SER A 150 5.63 -3.05 -7.66
CA SER A 150 6.69 -2.75 -8.64
C SER A 150 6.57 -3.47 -9.99
N LYS A 151 5.37 -3.96 -10.35
CA LYS A 151 5.12 -4.61 -11.63
C LYS A 151 5.17 -3.59 -12.78
N GLY A 152 6.06 -3.81 -13.74
CA GLY A 152 6.26 -2.90 -14.88
C GLY A 152 7.06 -1.65 -14.55
N VAL A 153 7.80 -1.65 -13.44
CA VAL A 153 8.67 -0.55 -13.00
C VAL A 153 10.09 -0.86 -13.41
N TYR A 154 10.71 0.03 -14.19
CA TYR A 154 12.06 -0.15 -14.72
C TYR A 154 12.88 1.12 -14.59
N LYS A 155 14.10 0.98 -14.06
CA LYS A 155 15.12 2.02 -14.13
C LYS A 155 15.77 1.97 -15.52
N VAL A 156 16.01 3.13 -16.11
CA VAL A 156 16.66 3.28 -17.42
C VAL A 156 17.77 4.32 -17.34
N GLU A 157 18.95 3.98 -17.83
CA GLU A 157 20.14 4.81 -17.82
C GLU A 157 20.53 5.31 -19.22
N THR A 158 20.06 4.61 -20.25
CA THR A 158 20.35 4.91 -21.66
C THR A 158 19.11 5.00 -22.51
N LEU A 159 19.21 5.62 -23.69
CA LEU A 159 18.11 5.67 -24.66
C LEU A 159 17.74 4.28 -25.20
N GLU A 160 18.70 3.37 -25.29
CA GLU A 160 18.47 1.98 -25.71
C GLU A 160 17.60 1.25 -24.68
N GLU A 161 17.97 1.33 -23.40
CA GLU A 161 17.18 0.77 -22.30
C GLU A 161 15.78 1.40 -22.23
N LEU A 162 15.68 2.72 -22.43
CA LEU A 162 14.40 3.41 -22.47
C LEU A 162 13.48 2.81 -23.55
N CYS A 163 13.99 2.62 -24.77
CA CYS A 163 13.21 2.05 -25.88
C CYS A 163 12.75 0.62 -25.59
N GLU A 164 13.63 -0.21 -25.02
CA GLU A 164 13.31 -1.58 -24.64
C GLU A 164 12.26 -1.64 -23.51
N LYS A 165 12.53 -0.94 -22.42
CA LYS A 165 11.68 -1.00 -21.20
C LYS A 165 10.35 -0.24 -21.35
N TYR A 166 10.27 0.74 -22.25
CA TYR A 166 9.00 1.39 -22.58
C TYR A 166 7.94 0.38 -23.03
N ALA A 167 8.28 -0.49 -23.99
CA ALA A 167 7.35 -1.50 -24.50
C ALA A 167 6.92 -2.49 -23.41
N GLU A 168 7.82 -2.85 -22.49
CA GLU A 168 7.51 -3.71 -21.36
C GLU A 168 6.56 -3.00 -20.37
N THR A 169 6.85 -1.75 -19.99
CA THR A 169 6.00 -0.96 -19.07
C THR A 169 4.58 -0.80 -19.63
N VAL A 170 4.44 -0.50 -20.92
CA VAL A 170 3.13 -0.38 -21.59
C VAL A 170 2.28 -1.65 -21.45
N ARG A 171 2.88 -2.84 -21.52
CA ARG A 171 2.14 -4.10 -21.31
C ARG A 171 1.51 -4.19 -19.93
N TYR A 172 2.14 -3.60 -18.92
CA TYR A 172 1.61 -3.55 -17.55
C TYR A 172 0.64 -2.41 -17.31
N SER A 173 0.62 -1.37 -18.15
CA SER A 173 -0.29 -0.23 -18.03
C SER A 173 -1.70 -0.50 -18.56
N ARG A 174 -1.94 -1.66 -19.17
CA ARG A 174 -3.23 -2.04 -19.79
C ARG A 174 -3.73 -1.05 -20.84
N GLY A 175 -2.79 -0.39 -21.53
CA GLY A 175 -3.10 0.61 -22.57
C GLY A 175 -3.34 2.02 -22.05
N GLU A 176 -3.16 2.27 -20.77
CA GLU A 176 -3.15 3.60 -20.17
C GLU A 176 -1.77 4.26 -20.37
N ALA A 177 -1.71 5.57 -20.17
CA ALA A 177 -0.46 6.32 -20.14
C ALA A 177 0.48 5.77 -19.04
N ILE A 178 1.76 5.95 -19.22
CA ILE A 178 2.77 5.59 -18.21
C ILE A 178 3.43 6.85 -17.65
N LEU A 179 3.96 6.72 -16.45
CA LEU A 179 4.70 7.78 -15.78
C LEU A 179 6.19 7.55 -15.99
N ILE A 180 6.91 8.58 -16.46
CA ILE A 180 8.36 8.64 -16.43
C ILE A 180 8.78 9.65 -15.36
N GLU A 181 9.77 9.28 -14.53
CA GLU A 181 10.29 10.15 -13.48
C GLU A 181 11.81 10.13 -13.46
N GLU A 182 12.42 11.20 -12.99
CA GLU A 182 13.82 11.21 -12.60
C GLU A 182 14.06 10.18 -11.51
N PHE A 183 15.06 9.32 -11.66
CA PHE A 183 15.42 8.33 -10.65
C PHE A 183 16.30 8.94 -9.57
N ILE A 184 15.76 9.02 -8.36
CA ILE A 184 16.52 9.45 -7.18
C ILE A 184 17.22 8.25 -6.56
N THR A 185 18.50 8.39 -6.28
CA THR A 185 19.28 7.41 -5.51
C THR A 185 19.42 7.93 -4.09
N GLY A 186 18.92 7.19 -3.12
CA GLY A 186 18.96 7.60 -1.72
C GLY A 186 18.43 6.55 -0.78
N ASP A 187 18.40 6.90 0.49
CA ASP A 187 17.78 6.08 1.52
C ASP A 187 16.27 6.25 1.51
N GLU A 188 15.54 5.17 1.72
CA GLU A 188 14.09 5.21 1.75
C GLU A 188 13.52 5.04 3.14
N LEU A 189 12.52 5.87 3.45
CA LEU A 189 11.73 5.83 4.67
C LEU A 189 10.29 5.41 4.35
N VAL A 190 9.71 4.66 5.26
CA VAL A 190 8.28 4.33 5.25
C VAL A 190 7.61 4.92 6.49
N ILE A 191 6.42 5.50 6.29
CA ILE A 191 5.61 6.07 7.38
C ILE A 191 4.23 5.45 7.35
N GLU A 192 3.82 4.92 8.52
CA GLU A 192 2.45 4.53 8.78
C GLU A 192 1.75 5.61 9.57
N ALA A 193 0.52 5.92 9.19
CA ALA A 193 -0.29 6.91 9.89
C ALA A 193 -1.77 6.53 9.90
N PHE A 194 -2.53 7.10 10.83
CA PHE A 194 -3.99 7.13 10.73
C PHE A 194 -4.50 8.56 10.65
N VAL A 195 -5.69 8.69 10.09
CA VAL A 195 -6.42 9.95 9.98
C VAL A 195 -7.81 9.79 10.57
N LEU A 196 -8.19 10.73 11.39
CA LEU A 196 -9.54 10.81 11.92
C LEU A 196 -9.96 12.29 12.00
N ASN A 197 -11.10 12.61 11.37
CA ASN A 197 -11.62 13.97 11.26
C ASN A 197 -10.59 14.97 10.68
N GLY A 198 -9.83 14.52 9.68
CA GLY A 198 -8.75 15.31 9.05
C GLY A 198 -7.50 15.51 9.91
N CYS A 199 -7.46 14.95 11.13
CA CYS A 199 -6.28 15.00 11.98
C CYS A 199 -5.37 13.81 11.67
N VAL A 200 -4.19 14.08 11.13
CA VAL A 200 -3.18 13.08 10.75
C VAL A 200 -2.27 12.78 11.94
N LYS A 201 -2.16 11.50 12.30
CA LYS A 201 -1.27 10.99 13.35
C LYS A 201 -0.32 9.96 12.77
N ASN A 202 0.96 10.33 12.63
CA ASN A 202 2.00 9.35 12.31
C ASN A 202 2.15 8.36 13.47
N LEU A 203 2.23 7.08 13.14
CA LEU A 203 2.32 5.97 14.08
C LEU A 203 3.77 5.52 14.24
N ILE A 204 4.38 5.13 13.13
CA ILE A 204 5.76 4.64 13.07
C ILE A 204 6.45 5.15 11.80
N CYS A 205 7.77 5.27 11.86
CA CYS A 205 8.63 5.54 10.71
C CYS A 205 9.73 4.48 10.70
N GLY A 206 10.01 3.90 9.55
CA GLY A 206 11.00 2.84 9.37
C GLY A 206 11.91 3.07 8.18
N ASP A 207 13.02 2.31 8.16
CA ASP A 207 13.97 2.27 7.05
C ASP A 207 13.59 1.12 6.11
N THR A 208 13.67 1.35 4.79
CA THR A 208 13.49 0.32 3.77
C THR A 208 14.83 -0.04 3.15
N HIS A 209 15.13 -1.33 3.07
CA HIS A 209 16.28 -1.87 2.37
C HIS A 209 15.85 -2.84 1.28
N TYR A 210 16.44 -2.69 0.09
CA TYR A 210 16.10 -3.48 -1.09
C TYR A 210 17.03 -4.65 -1.29
N PHE A 211 16.57 -5.66 -2.04
CA PHE A 211 17.47 -6.64 -2.61
C PHE A 211 18.37 -5.97 -3.65
N ASN A 212 19.64 -6.37 -3.67
CA ASN A 212 20.55 -5.94 -4.72
C ASN A 212 20.41 -6.89 -5.93
N VAL A 213 19.30 -6.73 -6.64
CA VAL A 213 18.96 -7.51 -7.83
C VAL A 213 18.64 -6.53 -8.94
N SER A 214 19.20 -6.75 -10.13
CA SER A 214 18.88 -5.93 -11.31
C SER A 214 17.39 -6.01 -11.63
N ASP A 215 16.80 -4.88 -12.00
CA ASP A 215 15.43 -4.74 -12.47
C ASP A 215 14.32 -5.15 -11.46
N ALA A 216 14.63 -5.24 -10.15
CA ALA A 216 13.65 -5.55 -9.13
C ALA A 216 13.69 -4.56 -7.96
N PHE A 217 12.61 -3.79 -7.79
CA PHE A 217 12.40 -2.91 -6.64
C PHE A 217 11.61 -3.66 -5.56
N ALA A 218 12.19 -4.77 -5.05
CA ALA A 218 11.59 -5.56 -3.99
C ALA A 218 12.27 -5.25 -2.65
N ALA A 219 11.50 -4.81 -1.68
CA ALA A 219 12.00 -4.56 -0.34
C ALA A 219 12.42 -5.90 0.31
N ARG A 220 13.69 -5.97 0.72
CA ARG A 220 14.25 -7.10 1.46
C ARG A 220 13.81 -7.06 2.92
N GLU A 221 13.87 -5.88 3.51
CA GLU A 221 13.50 -5.66 4.90
C GLU A 221 12.99 -4.23 5.12
N ARG A 222 12.10 -4.07 6.09
CA ARG A 222 11.75 -2.78 6.67
C ARG A 222 11.95 -2.86 8.18
N VAL A 223 12.69 -1.89 8.72
CA VAL A 223 13.10 -1.87 10.13
C VAL A 223 12.49 -0.66 10.82
N PHE A 224 11.82 -0.89 11.94
CA PHE A 224 11.16 0.14 12.75
C PHE A 224 11.71 0.14 14.19
N PRO A 225 11.91 1.34 14.81
CA PRO A 225 11.85 2.65 14.21
C PRO A 225 13.03 2.91 13.27
N SER A 226 12.92 3.94 12.43
CA SER A 226 14.01 4.40 11.57
C SER A 226 15.26 4.77 12.40
N ARG A 227 16.42 4.43 11.83
CA ARG A 227 17.75 4.76 12.39
C ARG A 227 18.38 6.00 11.76
N LYS A 228 17.66 6.69 10.88
CA LYS A 228 18.11 7.94 10.27
C LYS A 228 18.19 9.05 11.30
N HIS A 229 18.95 10.11 10.97
CA HIS A 229 19.07 11.26 11.85
C HIS A 229 17.70 11.84 12.21
N PRO A 230 17.44 12.19 13.49
CA PRO A 230 16.12 12.64 13.93
C PRO A 230 15.56 13.83 13.14
N GLU A 231 16.41 14.71 12.63
CA GLU A 231 16.01 15.86 11.82
C GLU A 231 15.36 15.43 10.50
N ILE A 232 15.96 14.45 9.80
CA ILE A 232 15.40 13.87 8.56
C ILE A 232 14.10 13.13 8.85
N VAL A 233 14.06 12.34 9.92
CA VAL A 233 12.83 11.65 10.34
C VAL A 233 11.72 12.67 10.60
N ASN A 234 11.99 13.73 11.37
CA ASN A 234 10.99 14.76 11.67
C ASN A 234 10.53 15.51 10.41
N LYS A 235 11.46 15.83 9.50
CA LYS A 235 11.13 16.45 8.20
C LYS A 235 10.20 15.56 7.39
N THR A 236 10.47 14.26 7.35
CA THR A 236 9.64 13.28 6.63
C THR A 236 8.26 13.13 7.28
N LEU A 237 8.19 13.06 8.61
CA LEU A 237 6.92 12.99 9.35
C LEU A 237 6.04 14.21 9.11
N GLU A 238 6.64 15.40 9.03
CA GLU A 238 5.91 16.64 8.74
C GLU A 238 5.45 16.69 7.28
N LEU A 239 6.32 16.26 6.36
CA LEU A 239 5.96 16.13 4.94
C LEU A 239 4.77 15.17 4.76
N ASN A 240 4.77 14.01 5.44
CA ASN A 240 3.65 13.06 5.42
C ASN A 240 2.35 13.72 5.90
N ARG A 241 2.36 14.44 7.03
CA ARG A 241 1.17 15.14 7.52
C ARG A 241 0.63 16.14 6.49
N ARG A 242 1.53 16.92 5.89
CA ARG A 242 1.18 17.92 4.88
C ARG A 242 0.56 17.28 3.64
N ILE A 243 1.14 16.18 3.14
CA ILE A 243 0.65 15.44 1.97
C ILE A 243 -0.71 14.82 2.27
N VAL A 244 -0.83 14.04 3.33
CA VAL A 244 -2.08 13.34 3.67
C VAL A 244 -3.23 14.32 3.87
N LYS A 245 -2.97 15.44 4.57
CA LYS A 245 -3.96 16.51 4.74
C LYS A 245 -4.29 17.20 3.41
N GLY A 246 -3.27 17.50 2.61
CA GLY A 246 -3.44 18.18 1.32
C GLY A 246 -4.14 17.32 0.27
N PHE A 247 -4.02 15.99 0.35
CA PHE A 247 -4.76 15.04 -0.49
C PHE A 247 -6.23 14.88 -0.07
N GLY A 248 -6.62 15.49 1.05
CA GLY A 248 -8.02 15.54 1.49
C GLY A 248 -8.49 14.31 2.26
N LEU A 249 -7.58 13.43 2.70
CA LEU A 249 -7.97 12.28 3.51
C LEU A 249 -8.51 12.75 4.87
N ASN A 250 -9.76 12.42 5.17
CA ASN A 250 -10.43 12.80 6.41
C ASN A 250 -10.53 11.67 7.43
N ARG A 251 -10.47 10.41 6.98
CA ARG A 251 -10.47 9.19 7.80
C ARG A 251 -9.74 8.07 7.06
N GLY A 252 -9.09 7.18 7.79
CA GLY A 252 -8.40 6.04 7.21
C GLY A 252 -7.04 5.79 7.84
N VAL A 253 -6.31 4.90 7.23
CA VAL A 253 -4.91 4.61 7.53
C VAL A 253 -4.09 4.85 6.26
N THR A 254 -2.81 5.17 6.40
CA THR A 254 -1.93 5.43 5.26
C THR A 254 -0.60 4.73 5.42
N HIS A 255 -0.05 4.31 4.28
CA HIS A 255 1.29 3.80 4.10
C HIS A 255 2.00 4.70 3.09
N GLY A 256 2.99 5.47 3.51
CA GLY A 256 3.73 6.41 2.67
C GLY A 256 5.19 6.03 2.53
N GLU A 257 5.70 6.05 1.31
CA GLU A 257 7.10 5.77 0.96
C GLU A 257 7.81 7.04 0.50
N TYR A 258 8.97 7.32 1.06
CA TYR A 258 9.72 8.56 0.89
C TYR A 258 11.17 8.25 0.59
N ILE A 259 11.80 9.06 -0.29
CA ILE A 259 13.23 8.96 -0.59
C ILE A 259 13.97 10.22 -0.17
N ILE A 260 15.17 10.04 0.37
CA ILE A 260 16.06 11.09 0.84
C ILE A 260 17.11 11.32 -0.25
N ASP A 261 17.23 12.57 -0.72
CA ASP A 261 18.29 13.03 -1.63
C ASP A 261 19.02 14.21 -0.99
N GLY A 262 20.17 13.95 -0.38
CA GLY A 262 20.86 14.92 0.46
C GLY A 262 20.00 15.34 1.66
N ASP A 263 19.68 16.63 1.75
CA ASP A 263 18.80 17.17 2.80
C ASP A 263 17.33 17.22 2.38
N GLU A 264 17.01 16.84 1.15
CA GLU A 264 15.64 16.85 0.63
C GLU A 264 14.95 15.50 0.81
N VAL A 265 13.63 15.55 0.97
CA VAL A 265 12.78 14.35 1.07
C VAL A 265 11.66 14.46 0.05
N PHE A 266 11.49 13.42 -0.73
CA PHE A 266 10.46 13.34 -1.78
C PHE A 266 9.51 12.20 -1.50
N LEU A 267 8.24 12.40 -1.85
CA LEU A 267 7.25 11.32 -1.88
C LEU A 267 7.54 10.39 -3.06
N ILE A 268 7.68 9.08 -2.79
CA ILE A 268 7.67 8.05 -3.84
C ILE A 268 6.22 7.67 -4.13
N GLU A 269 5.50 7.19 -3.11
CA GLU A 269 4.12 6.74 -3.20
C GLU A 269 3.44 6.82 -1.84
N ILE A 270 2.12 7.02 -1.82
CA ILE A 270 1.32 6.94 -0.60
C ILE A 270 -0.02 6.27 -0.89
N ALA A 271 -0.40 5.34 -0.04
CA ALA A 271 -1.64 4.58 -0.14
C ALA A 271 -2.60 4.90 1.00
N ALA A 272 -3.90 4.93 0.71
CA ALA A 272 -4.97 5.07 1.71
C ALA A 272 -5.39 3.71 2.29
N ARG A 273 -4.41 2.95 2.78
CA ARG A 273 -4.53 1.65 3.46
C ARG A 273 -3.31 1.41 4.32
N GLY A 274 -3.33 0.43 5.22
CA GLY A 274 -2.17 0.08 6.04
C GLY A 274 -1.07 -0.63 5.26
N GLY A 275 0.15 -0.60 5.79
CA GLY A 275 1.32 -1.21 5.19
C GLY A 275 1.18 -2.72 5.00
N GLY A 276 1.64 -3.21 3.84
CA GLY A 276 1.65 -4.64 3.53
C GLY A 276 2.64 -5.44 4.38
N VAL A 277 2.73 -6.74 4.09
CA VAL A 277 3.68 -7.66 4.76
C VAL A 277 3.54 -7.61 6.30
N TYR A 278 2.28 -7.64 6.77
CA TYR A 278 1.92 -7.60 8.20
C TYR A 278 2.37 -6.33 8.97
N ILE A 279 2.78 -5.26 8.29
CA ILE A 279 3.08 -3.99 8.97
C ILE A 279 1.82 -3.47 9.67
N SER A 280 0.70 -3.45 8.95
CA SER A 280 -0.59 -2.96 9.47
C SER A 280 -1.12 -3.80 10.61
N SER A 281 -1.13 -5.13 10.45
CA SER A 281 -1.77 -6.06 11.40
C SER A 281 -0.92 -6.41 12.62
N ASP A 282 0.41 -6.38 12.49
CA ASP A 282 1.31 -6.91 13.52
C ASP A 282 2.33 -5.89 14.02
N ILE A 283 3.08 -5.23 13.12
CA ILE A 283 4.17 -4.32 13.51
C ILE A 283 3.62 -3.06 14.20
N ILE A 284 2.61 -2.41 13.62
CA ILE A 284 1.99 -1.22 14.22
C ILE A 284 1.44 -1.53 15.60
N PRO A 285 0.59 -2.56 15.80
CA PRO A 285 0.11 -2.92 17.15
C PRO A 285 1.21 -3.24 18.14
N LEU A 286 2.25 -3.96 17.71
CA LEU A 286 3.39 -4.32 18.57
C LEU A 286 4.15 -3.09 19.08
N MET A 287 4.31 -2.07 18.23
CA MET A 287 5.12 -0.89 18.54
C MET A 287 4.34 0.22 19.24
N THR A 288 3.03 0.30 19.01
CA THR A 288 2.22 1.46 19.40
C THR A 288 0.99 1.13 20.23
N GLY A 289 0.59 -0.14 20.29
CA GLY A 289 -0.70 -0.55 20.84
C GLY A 289 -1.91 -0.18 19.97
N PHE A 290 -1.69 0.49 18.85
CA PHE A 290 -2.75 0.86 17.91
C PHE A 290 -3.18 -0.34 17.07
N LYS A 291 -4.41 -0.79 17.27
CA LYS A 291 -4.99 -1.93 16.55
C LYS A 291 -5.56 -1.44 15.20
N THR A 292 -4.78 -1.53 14.16
CA THR A 292 -5.12 -0.99 12.83
C THR A 292 -6.38 -1.61 12.25
N THR A 293 -6.53 -2.93 12.30
CA THR A 293 -7.72 -3.62 11.76
C THR A 293 -8.99 -3.28 12.53
N ASP A 294 -8.92 -3.16 13.87
CA ASP A 294 -10.05 -2.67 14.68
C ASP A 294 -10.45 -1.24 14.27
N PHE A 295 -9.46 -0.37 14.08
CA PHE A 295 -9.70 1.01 13.67
C PHE A 295 -10.35 1.08 12.27
N ILE A 296 -9.90 0.28 11.31
CA ILE A 296 -10.48 0.19 9.97
C ILE A 296 -11.97 -0.21 10.06
N VAL A 297 -12.31 -1.22 10.86
CA VAL A 297 -13.70 -1.63 11.07
C VAL A 297 -14.50 -0.53 11.77
N ASP A 298 -13.95 0.13 12.78
CA ASP A 298 -14.63 1.20 13.52
C ASP A 298 -14.94 2.40 12.63
N ILE A 299 -13.99 2.88 11.81
CA ILE A 299 -14.22 4.02 10.92
C ILE A 299 -15.17 3.70 9.76
N ALA A 300 -15.31 2.44 9.40
CA ALA A 300 -16.23 2.00 8.34
C ALA A 300 -17.66 1.79 8.85
N THR A 301 -17.85 1.46 10.14
CA THR A 301 -19.16 1.06 10.70
C THR A 301 -19.76 2.08 11.64
N LYS A 302 -18.99 3.05 12.14
CA LYS A 302 -19.44 4.02 13.16
C LYS A 302 -19.36 5.46 12.65
N ASP A 303 -20.37 6.24 12.93
CA ASP A 303 -20.39 7.69 12.64
C ASP A 303 -19.38 8.45 13.52
N LYS A 304 -19.26 8.05 14.77
CA LYS A 304 -18.34 8.63 15.74
C LYS A 304 -17.35 7.59 16.24
N VAL A 305 -16.08 7.86 16.01
CA VAL A 305 -14.96 7.05 16.47
C VAL A 305 -14.13 7.88 17.44
N GLU A 306 -13.80 7.30 18.59
CA GLU A 306 -12.87 7.94 19.53
C GLU A 306 -11.46 7.94 18.96
N VAL A 307 -10.69 9.00 19.27
CA VAL A 307 -9.28 9.06 18.85
C VAL A 307 -8.50 7.99 19.61
N PRO A 308 -7.91 7.01 18.92
CA PRO A 308 -7.15 5.95 19.58
C PRO A 308 -5.97 6.52 20.37
N GLN A 309 -5.69 5.93 21.53
CA GLN A 309 -4.49 6.22 22.27
C GLN A 309 -3.31 5.48 21.63
N ILE A 310 -2.19 6.18 21.48
CA ILE A 310 -0.96 5.66 20.92
C ILE A 310 0.10 5.72 22.00
N HIS A 311 0.79 4.63 22.20
CA HIS A 311 1.87 4.53 23.18
C HIS A 311 3.18 4.17 22.44
N ASN A 312 4.24 4.91 22.69
CA ASN A 312 5.56 4.43 22.29
C ASN A 312 5.99 3.32 23.26
N ILE A 313 5.91 2.07 22.79
CA ILE A 313 6.20 0.90 23.61
C ILE A 313 7.72 0.65 23.72
N GLY A 314 8.56 1.41 22.99
CA GLY A 314 10.02 1.28 23.03
C GLY A 314 10.55 -0.01 22.39
N LYS A 315 9.76 -0.66 21.55
CA LYS A 315 10.15 -1.87 20.83
C LYS A 315 10.75 -1.56 19.48
N THR A 316 11.54 -2.49 18.96
CA THR A 316 12.00 -2.54 17.56
C THR A 316 11.31 -3.71 16.88
N ALA A 317 10.88 -3.53 15.65
CA ALA A 317 10.30 -4.59 14.86
C ALA A 317 10.80 -4.50 13.40
N CYS A 318 10.83 -5.62 12.72
CA CYS A 318 11.13 -5.67 11.29
C CYS A 318 10.39 -6.83 10.63
N TYR A 319 10.18 -6.71 9.32
CA TYR A 319 10.01 -7.90 8.50
C TYR A 319 11.25 -8.11 7.62
N ILE A 320 11.50 -9.36 7.27
CA ILE A 320 12.58 -9.77 6.37
C ILE A 320 11.99 -10.70 5.32
N ALA A 321 12.15 -10.33 4.04
CA ALA A 321 11.80 -11.18 2.92
C ALA A 321 13.02 -11.99 2.47
N PHE A 322 12.79 -13.20 1.99
CA PHE A 322 13.80 -14.05 1.41
C PHE A 322 13.60 -14.12 -0.09
N PHE A 323 14.62 -13.75 -0.85
CA PHE A 323 14.62 -13.91 -2.29
C PHE A 323 15.30 -15.24 -2.62
N LEU A 324 14.52 -16.18 -3.15
CA LEU A 324 15.03 -17.47 -3.54
C LEU A 324 15.56 -17.41 -4.99
N PRO A 325 16.68 -18.05 -5.29
CA PRO A 325 17.15 -18.16 -6.66
C PRO A 325 16.12 -18.90 -7.52
N GLN A 326 16.14 -18.61 -8.83
CA GLN A 326 15.27 -19.30 -9.77
C GLN A 326 15.52 -20.81 -9.72
N GLY A 327 14.46 -21.60 -9.53
CA GLY A 327 14.56 -23.06 -9.43
C GLY A 327 13.29 -23.67 -8.84
N GLN A 328 13.29 -24.99 -8.73
CA GLN A 328 12.23 -25.74 -8.07
C GLN A 328 12.57 -25.92 -6.59
N ILE A 329 11.66 -25.50 -5.71
CA ILE A 329 11.78 -25.72 -4.28
C ILE A 329 11.40 -27.16 -3.98
N CYS A 330 12.38 -27.94 -3.49
CA CYS A 330 12.18 -29.33 -3.11
C CYS A 330 11.80 -29.53 -1.65
N ALA A 331 12.22 -28.60 -0.77
CA ALA A 331 11.90 -28.67 0.66
C ALA A 331 12.14 -27.31 1.33
N VAL A 332 11.33 -27.02 2.35
CA VAL A 332 11.58 -25.94 3.33
C VAL A 332 11.76 -26.61 4.69
N LYS A 333 12.87 -26.30 5.38
CA LYS A 333 13.22 -26.88 6.68
C LYS A 333 13.50 -25.77 7.68
N GLY A 334 13.29 -26.07 8.99
CA GLY A 334 13.61 -25.17 10.08
C GLY A 334 12.55 -24.10 10.33
N VAL A 335 11.37 -24.17 9.72
CA VAL A 335 10.26 -23.23 9.95
C VAL A 335 9.86 -23.22 11.43
N ASP A 336 9.66 -24.41 12.02
CA ASP A 336 9.29 -24.55 13.43
C ASP A 336 10.40 -24.04 14.37
N ASP A 337 11.69 -24.28 14.02
CA ASP A 337 12.81 -23.77 14.79
C ASP A 337 12.82 -22.26 14.85
N VAL A 338 12.53 -21.60 13.71
CA VAL A 338 12.47 -20.13 13.63
C VAL A 338 11.22 -19.60 14.35
N LEU A 339 10.06 -20.23 14.20
CA LEU A 339 8.83 -19.84 14.90
C LEU A 339 8.96 -19.94 16.44
N ASN A 340 9.79 -20.85 16.94
CA ASN A 340 10.06 -21.01 18.36
C ASN A 340 11.03 -19.95 18.92
N LEU A 341 11.63 -19.10 18.12
CA LEU A 341 12.48 -18.02 18.58
C LEU A 341 11.62 -16.93 19.27
N PRO A 342 12.00 -16.44 20.46
CA PRO A 342 11.15 -15.56 21.28
C PRO A 342 10.90 -14.16 20.66
N TYR A 343 11.59 -13.83 19.57
CA TYR A 343 11.48 -12.56 18.86
C TYR A 343 10.84 -12.70 17.48
N VAL A 344 10.42 -13.89 17.07
CA VAL A 344 9.68 -14.13 15.83
C VAL A 344 8.18 -14.12 16.13
N LEU A 345 7.44 -13.26 15.45
CA LEU A 345 5.99 -13.15 15.57
C LEU A 345 5.28 -14.13 14.63
N THR A 346 5.73 -14.15 13.39
CA THR A 346 5.11 -14.98 12.35
C THR A 346 6.11 -15.26 11.23
N ILE A 347 5.88 -16.33 10.51
CA ILE A 347 6.47 -16.64 9.21
C ILE A 347 5.31 -16.81 8.25
N SER A 348 5.37 -16.11 7.14
CA SER A 348 4.42 -16.33 6.05
C SER A 348 5.12 -17.11 4.94
N PRO A 349 4.87 -18.39 4.81
CA PRO A 349 5.27 -19.13 3.63
C PRO A 349 4.30 -18.72 2.49
N THR A 350 4.71 -17.77 1.65
CA THR A 350 4.02 -17.54 0.36
C THR A 350 4.39 -18.60 -0.68
N LEU A 351 4.89 -19.74 -0.24
CA LEU A 351 5.26 -20.85 -1.07
C LEU A 351 4.04 -21.75 -1.24
N SER A 352 3.31 -21.61 -2.33
CA SER A 352 2.44 -22.68 -2.81
C SER A 352 3.34 -23.79 -3.33
N PHE A 353 3.34 -24.92 -2.67
CA PHE A 353 3.93 -26.14 -3.24
C PHE A 353 2.96 -26.66 -4.30
N CYS A 354 3.38 -26.64 -5.56
CA CYS A 354 2.71 -27.39 -6.63
C CYS A 354 3.10 -28.86 -6.57
#